data_3b50134bea335ab020294da61b59bbe3
#
_entry.id   3b50134bea335ab020294da61b59bbe3
#
_cell.length_a   1.000
_cell.length_b   1.000
_cell.length_c   1.000
_cell.angle_alpha   90.00
_cell.angle_beta   90.00
_cell.angle_gamma   90.00
#
_symmetry.space_group_name_H-M   'P 1'
#
loop_
_entity.id
_entity.type
_entity.pdbx_description
1 polymer ?
#
loop_
_entity_poly.entity_id
_entity_poly.type
_entity_poly.pdbx_seq_one_letter_code
_entity_poly.pdbx_strand_id
1 'polypeptide(L)'
;MSVAALFGGLVATAPAASALPAACAKDDTFPVPLAEKTTTNVNLRRNPGVGSTSLGLLTKGTKFSGRCLHYKGGTNWEYGKVLSGANSGKWGWVDWRYLRD
;
A
#
# COMPACT_ATOMS: atom_id res chain seq x y z
N MET A 1 -7.04 26.17 -26.74
CA MET A 1 -6.88 26.55 -25.59
C MET A 1 -7.28 25.64 -24.52
N SER A 2 -8.47 25.43 -24.36
CA SER A 2 -8.94 24.58 -23.36
C SER A 2 -8.30 23.24 -23.38
N VAL A 3 -7.90 22.86 -24.48
CA VAL A 3 -7.30 21.59 -24.63
C VAL A 3 -6.13 21.37 -23.72
N ALA A 4 -5.38 22.35 -23.60
CA ALA A 4 -4.20 22.23 -22.79
C ALA A 4 -4.57 21.88 -21.36
N ALA A 5 -5.62 22.43 -20.93
CA ALA A 5 -6.01 22.17 -19.57
C ALA A 5 -6.30 20.73 -19.34
N LEU A 6 -6.87 20.12 -20.31
CA LEU A 6 -7.21 18.75 -20.18
C LEU A 6 -5.99 17.90 -19.99
N PHE A 7 -5.02 18.20 -20.74
CA PHE A 7 -3.84 17.45 -20.66
C PHE A 7 -3.28 17.52 -19.32
N GLY A 8 -3.20 18.69 -18.82
CA GLY A 8 -2.60 18.89 -17.56
C GLY A 8 -3.29 18.07 -16.52
N GLY A 9 -4.56 18.06 -16.55
CA GLY A 9 -5.31 17.33 -15.57
C GLY A 9 -5.02 15.86 -15.59
N LEU A 10 -5.02 15.33 -16.76
CA LEU A 10 -4.80 13.90 -16.88
C LEU A 10 -3.43 13.51 -16.42
N VAL A 11 -2.48 14.26 -16.79
CA VAL A 11 -1.15 13.95 -16.42
C VAL A 11 -0.95 14.02 -14.93
N ALA A 12 -1.57 14.97 -14.32
CA ALA A 12 -1.37 15.17 -12.90
C ALA A 12 -1.89 14.01 -12.07
N THR A 13 -2.94 13.38 -12.50
CA THR A 13 -3.51 12.34 -11.68
C THR A 13 -2.72 11.05 -11.72
N ALA A 14 -2.23 10.68 -12.85
CA ALA A 14 -1.55 9.41 -12.98
C ALA A 14 -0.31 9.28 -12.10
N PRO A 15 0.60 10.20 -12.10
CA PRO A 15 1.82 10.06 -11.31
C PRO A 15 1.59 10.04 -9.81
N ALA A 16 0.60 10.73 -9.36
CA ALA A 16 0.34 10.81 -7.93
C ALA A 16 0.04 9.45 -7.34
N ALA A 17 -0.62 8.62 -8.08
CA ALA A 17 -1.05 7.33 -7.57
C ALA A 17 0.11 6.36 -7.39
N SER A 18 1.20 6.57 -8.08
CA SER A 18 2.33 5.66 -7.98
C SER A 18 3.41 6.13 -7.04
N ALA A 19 3.26 7.29 -6.44
CA ALA A 19 4.28 7.80 -5.53
C ALA A 19 4.29 6.98 -4.25
N LEU A 20 5.48 6.60 -3.80
CA LEU A 20 5.64 5.88 -2.56
C LEU A 20 5.76 6.87 -1.40
N PRO A 21 5.24 6.52 -0.21
CA PRO A 21 5.37 7.40 0.94
C PRO A 21 6.82 7.51 1.41
N ALA A 22 7.10 8.58 2.12
CA ALA A 22 8.45 8.83 2.60
C ALA A 22 8.97 7.74 3.52
N ALA A 23 8.08 7.04 4.19
CA ALA A 23 8.48 5.95 5.08
C ALA A 23 9.04 4.75 4.32
N CYS A 24 8.83 4.65 3.02
CA CYS A 24 9.46 3.63 2.21
C CYS A 24 10.92 4.01 2.03
N ALA A 25 11.77 3.45 2.85
CA ALA A 25 13.19 3.72 2.73
C ALA A 25 13.70 3.15 1.41
N LYS A 26 14.69 3.82 0.84
CA LYS A 26 15.22 3.44 -0.45
C LYS A 26 15.69 1.99 -0.46
N ASP A 27 16.36 1.58 0.60
CA ASP A 27 16.91 0.24 0.69
C ASP A 27 15.86 -0.84 0.94
N ASP A 28 14.70 -0.44 1.39
CA ASP A 28 13.62 -1.37 1.72
C ASP A 28 12.55 -1.43 0.63
N THR A 29 12.76 -0.76 -0.48
CA THR A 29 11.82 -0.79 -1.60
C THR A 29 12.07 -2.03 -2.46
N PHE A 30 11.02 -2.75 -2.76
CA PHE A 30 11.14 -3.97 -3.57
C PHE A 30 11.38 -3.59 -5.02
N PRO A 31 12.29 -4.30 -5.72
CA PRO A 31 12.56 -4.00 -7.13
C PRO A 31 11.34 -4.21 -8.02
N VAL A 32 10.48 -5.17 -7.66
CA VAL A 32 9.21 -5.40 -8.34
C VAL A 32 8.14 -5.61 -7.27
N PRO A 33 6.88 -5.36 -7.58
CA PRO A 33 5.82 -5.59 -6.61
C PRO A 33 5.80 -7.03 -6.14
N LEU A 34 5.61 -7.23 -4.85
CA LEU A 34 5.63 -8.55 -4.24
C LEU A 34 4.19 -9.07 -4.11
N ALA A 35 3.89 -10.17 -4.78
CA ALA A 35 2.55 -10.75 -4.75
C ALA A 35 2.35 -11.59 -3.49
N GLU A 36 1.40 -11.18 -2.66
CA GLU A 36 1.16 -11.82 -1.37
C GLU A 36 -0.33 -11.90 -1.05
N LYS A 37 -0.65 -12.62 0.02
CA LYS A 37 -2.01 -12.72 0.55
C LYS A 37 -1.95 -12.56 2.05
N THR A 38 -3.04 -12.05 2.63
CA THR A 38 -3.14 -11.99 4.08
C THR A 38 -3.41 -13.38 4.63
N THR A 39 -2.80 -13.70 5.76
CA THR A 39 -2.94 -15.01 6.42
C THR A 39 -4.06 -15.01 7.44
N THR A 40 -4.57 -13.84 7.79
CA THR A 40 -5.64 -13.65 8.76
C THR A 40 -6.32 -12.32 8.46
N ASN A 41 -7.36 -11.99 9.22
CA ASN A 41 -7.96 -10.67 9.10
C ASN A 41 -6.99 -9.65 9.69
N VAL A 42 -6.71 -8.58 8.95
CA VAL A 42 -5.75 -7.58 9.36
C VAL A 42 -6.17 -6.20 8.86
N ASN A 43 -5.88 -5.16 9.60
CA ASN A 43 -6.20 -3.81 9.18
C ASN A 43 -5.20 -3.27 8.17
N LEU A 44 -5.72 -2.60 7.16
CA LEU A 44 -4.92 -1.77 6.27
C LEU A 44 -4.83 -0.40 6.94
N ARG A 45 -3.63 0.12 7.16
CA ARG A 45 -3.47 1.36 7.93
C ARG A 45 -2.87 2.48 7.10
N ARG A 46 -3.22 3.70 7.49
CA ARG A 46 -2.74 4.89 6.78
C ARG A 46 -1.23 5.08 6.92
N ASN A 47 -0.69 4.77 8.09
CA ASN A 47 0.75 4.88 8.39
C ASN A 47 1.21 3.61 9.10
N PRO A 48 2.52 3.35 9.14
CA PRO A 48 3.02 2.21 9.90
C PRO A 48 2.67 2.37 11.39
N GLY A 49 2.21 1.28 12.00
CA GLY A 49 1.93 1.24 13.43
C GLY A 49 0.48 0.91 13.75
N VAL A 50 0.29 0.17 14.84
CA VAL A 50 -1.04 -0.27 15.27
C VAL A 50 -1.93 0.89 15.70
N GLY A 51 -1.36 2.02 16.05
CA GLY A 51 -2.13 3.19 16.43
C GLY A 51 -2.56 4.05 15.25
N SER A 52 -2.14 3.72 14.05
CA SER A 52 -2.51 4.49 12.88
C SER A 52 -3.95 4.19 12.47
N THR A 53 -4.57 5.16 11.81
CA THR A 53 -5.95 5.02 11.33
C THR A 53 -6.11 3.83 10.41
N SER A 54 -7.12 3.00 10.68
CA SER A 54 -7.47 1.91 9.80
C SER A 54 -8.21 2.44 8.57
N LEU A 55 -7.78 2.02 7.40
CA LEU A 55 -8.44 2.35 6.14
C LEU A 55 -9.45 1.26 5.74
N GLY A 56 -9.46 0.16 6.45
CA GLY A 56 -10.36 -0.95 6.21
C GLY A 56 -9.79 -2.26 6.72
N LEU A 57 -10.64 -3.23 6.94
CA LEU A 57 -10.24 -4.56 7.38
C LEU A 57 -10.05 -5.43 6.15
N LEU A 58 -8.87 -6.04 6.03
CA LEU A 58 -8.60 -7.02 4.99
C LEU A 58 -8.89 -8.40 5.55
N THR A 59 -9.82 -9.10 4.95
CA THR A 59 -10.14 -10.45 5.41
C THR A 59 -9.07 -11.43 4.95
N LYS A 60 -8.97 -12.55 5.65
CA LYS A 60 -7.99 -13.59 5.33
C LYS A 60 -8.05 -13.95 3.85
N GLY A 61 -6.91 -14.05 3.22
CA GLY A 61 -6.81 -14.40 1.81
C GLY A 61 -6.89 -13.20 0.85
N THR A 62 -6.93 -11.98 1.37
CA THR A 62 -6.92 -10.79 0.52
C THR A 62 -5.58 -10.68 -0.20
N LYS A 63 -5.64 -10.47 -1.51
CA LYS A 63 -4.43 -10.31 -2.33
C LYS A 63 -3.85 -8.92 -2.15
N PHE A 64 -2.54 -8.85 -2.02
CA PHE A 64 -1.83 -7.62 -1.74
C PHE A 64 -0.57 -7.52 -2.59
N SER A 65 -0.31 -6.35 -3.14
CA SER A 65 0.88 -6.11 -3.95
C SER A 65 1.81 -5.20 -3.16
N GLY A 66 2.82 -5.79 -2.55
CA GLY A 66 3.75 -5.06 -1.68
C GLY A 66 4.81 -4.29 -2.43
N ARG A 67 5.18 -3.13 -1.89
CA ARG A 67 6.13 -2.24 -2.54
C ARG A 67 7.35 -1.93 -1.69
N CYS A 68 7.21 -1.84 -0.38
CA CYS A 68 8.35 -1.55 0.49
C CYS A 68 8.07 -1.99 1.92
N LEU A 69 9.14 -2.03 2.73
CA LEU A 69 9.04 -2.28 4.16
C LEU A 69 9.51 -1.07 4.93
N HIS A 70 8.96 -0.90 6.13
CA HIS A 70 9.40 0.12 7.08
C HIS A 70 9.35 -0.46 8.49
N TYR A 71 10.46 -0.42 9.20
CA TYR A 71 10.54 -0.95 10.55
C TYR A 71 10.08 0.11 11.56
N LYS A 72 9.12 -0.23 12.37
CA LYS A 72 8.62 0.69 13.41
C LYS A 72 8.00 -0.10 14.55
N GLY A 73 8.39 0.24 15.76
CA GLY A 73 7.79 -0.38 16.94
C GLY A 73 8.04 -1.86 17.05
N GLY A 74 9.18 -2.33 16.60
CA GLY A 74 9.54 -3.74 16.68
C GLY A 74 8.96 -4.61 15.59
N THR A 75 8.34 -4.04 14.60
CA THR A 75 7.68 -4.79 13.52
C THR A 75 7.99 -4.14 12.18
N ASN A 76 8.09 -4.97 11.16
CA ASN A 76 8.13 -4.45 9.80
C ASN A 76 6.72 -4.21 9.31
N TRP A 77 6.51 -3.07 8.69
CA TRP A 77 5.25 -2.72 8.07
C TRP A 77 5.45 -2.69 6.57
N GLU A 78 4.53 -3.27 5.84
CA GLU A 78 4.64 -3.35 4.38
C GLU A 78 3.63 -2.42 3.73
N TYR A 79 4.10 -1.57 2.83
CA TYR A 79 3.23 -0.69 2.05
C TYR A 79 2.90 -1.36 0.73
N GLY A 80 1.67 -1.26 0.33
CA GLY A 80 1.26 -1.82 -0.95
C GLY A 80 -0.19 -1.53 -1.29
N LYS A 81 -0.65 -2.21 -2.34
CA LYS A 81 -1.99 -2.03 -2.87
C LYS A 81 -2.81 -3.28 -2.65
N VAL A 82 -4.04 -3.11 -2.19
CA VAL A 82 -4.99 -4.21 -2.05
C VAL A 82 -5.53 -4.55 -3.43
N LEU A 83 -5.49 -5.83 -3.79
CA LEU A 83 -5.88 -6.29 -5.13
C LEU A 83 -7.20 -7.02 -5.18
N SER A 84 -7.78 -7.38 -4.04
CA SER A 84 -9.04 -8.14 -4.02
C SER A 84 -9.90 -7.74 -2.84
N GLY A 85 -11.18 -8.12 -2.89
CA GLY A 85 -12.12 -7.87 -1.80
C GLY A 85 -12.67 -6.46 -1.78
N ALA A 86 -13.35 -6.14 -0.70
CA ALA A 86 -14.06 -4.86 -0.55
C ALA A 86 -13.12 -3.65 -0.56
N ASN A 87 -11.86 -3.84 -0.18
CA ASN A 87 -10.89 -2.75 -0.11
C ASN A 87 -9.98 -2.69 -1.33
N SER A 88 -10.31 -3.40 -2.40
CA SER A 88 -9.50 -3.43 -3.62
C SER A 88 -9.23 -2.02 -4.14
N GLY A 89 -8.00 -1.77 -4.51
CA GLY A 89 -7.56 -0.47 -5.02
C GLY A 89 -6.99 0.46 -3.98
N LYS A 90 -7.20 0.18 -2.70
CA LYS A 90 -6.66 1.03 -1.64
C LYS A 90 -5.17 0.77 -1.44
N TRP A 91 -4.45 1.81 -1.11
CA TRP A 91 -3.04 1.73 -0.75
C TRP A 91 -2.89 1.96 0.75
N GLY A 92 -1.98 1.24 1.36
CA GLY A 92 -1.72 1.42 2.79
C GLY A 92 -0.71 0.44 3.33
N TRP A 93 -0.63 0.40 4.66
CA TRP A 93 0.36 -0.36 5.39
C TRP A 93 -0.27 -1.55 6.10
N VAL A 94 0.39 -2.71 6.00
CA VAL A 94 -0.03 -3.94 6.66
C VAL A 94 1.14 -4.48 7.46
N ASP A 95 0.86 -5.03 8.62
CA ASP A 95 1.87 -5.72 9.41
C ASP A 95 2.36 -6.92 8.59
N TRP A 96 3.63 -6.93 8.22
CA TRP A 96 4.18 -7.92 7.29
C TRP A 96 4.09 -9.35 7.80
N ARG A 97 3.96 -9.53 9.12
CA ARG A 97 3.84 -10.87 9.70
C ARG A 97 2.60 -11.61 9.19
N TYR A 98 1.63 -10.88 8.71
CA TYR A 98 0.37 -11.46 8.24
C TYR A 98 0.27 -11.51 6.72
N LEU A 99 1.39 -11.40 6.04
CA LEU A 99 1.47 -11.51 4.58
C LEU A 99 2.34 -12.69 4.18
N ARG A 100 1.90 -13.48 3.19
CA ARG A 100 2.66 -14.61 2.65
C ARG A 100 2.39 -14.73 1.15
N ASP A 101 3.30 -15.38 0.47
CA ASP A 101 3.19 -15.64 -0.98
C ASP A 101 1.95 -16.44 -1.35
#